data_f91668bce0920997a380c987e8da54cc
#
_entry.id   f91668bce0920997a380c987e8da54cc
#
_cell.length_a   1.000
_cell.length_b   1.000
_cell.length_c   1.000
_cell.angle_alpha   90.00
_cell.angle_beta   90.00
_cell.angle_gamma   90.00
#
_symmetry.space_group_name_H-M   'P 1'
#
loop_
_entity.id
_entity.type
_entity.pdbx_description
1 polymer ?
#
loop_
_entity_poly.entity_id
_entity_poly.type
_entity_poly.pdbx_seq_one_letter_code
_entity_poly.pdbx_strand_id
1 'polypeptide(L)'
;EDLHQITRIIKKHYPGLPYFMLGHSMGSLAVRCYLKKYDRELDGLIVCGCPGKNTMAPLGTALIRMLQTTKDPHSKSRLADSIFANMFDRPFRAENLIHAWICSDRKVVETYNKDPLCNFTFTLNGYESLLWLMRQTYSRMGWRVRNHKLPVLFVSGASDPCLGGSA
;
A
#
# COMPACT_ATOMS: atom_id res chain seq x y z
N GLU A 1 -3.85 -11.42 8.92
CA GLU A 1 -4.87 -12.38 9.35
C GLU A 1 -6.22 -12.14 8.63
N ASP A 2 -6.73 -10.91 8.56
CA ASP A 2 -8.06 -10.58 7.99
C ASP A 2 -8.18 -11.02 6.52
N LEU A 3 -7.18 -10.73 5.68
CA LEU A 3 -7.17 -11.23 4.30
C LEU A 3 -7.27 -12.76 4.21
N HIS A 4 -6.67 -13.48 5.17
CA HIS A 4 -6.77 -14.94 5.20
C HIS A 4 -8.17 -15.41 5.61
N GLN A 5 -8.83 -14.71 6.51
CA GLN A 5 -10.24 -15.01 6.84
C GLN A 5 -11.14 -14.80 5.63
N ILE A 6 -10.95 -13.69 4.90
CA ILE A 6 -11.69 -13.42 3.65
C ILE A 6 -11.42 -14.52 2.63
N THR A 7 -10.16 -14.92 2.43
CA THR A 7 -9.80 -16.03 1.54
C THR A 7 -10.56 -17.31 1.88
N ARG A 8 -10.60 -17.67 3.16
CA ARG A 8 -11.33 -18.86 3.63
C ARG A 8 -12.83 -18.77 3.36
N ILE A 9 -13.43 -17.61 3.57
CA ILE A 9 -14.85 -17.36 3.30
C ILE A 9 -15.13 -17.55 1.82
N ILE A 10 -14.33 -16.92 0.94
CA ILE A 10 -14.51 -17.00 -0.51
C ILE A 10 -14.35 -18.44 -1.00
N LYS A 11 -13.29 -19.13 -0.59
CA LYS A 11 -13.06 -20.54 -1.01
C LYS A 11 -14.15 -21.50 -0.51
N LYS A 12 -14.77 -21.20 0.62
CA LYS A 12 -15.93 -21.96 1.12
C LYS A 12 -17.17 -21.73 0.28
N HIS A 13 -17.40 -20.51 -0.20
CA HIS A 13 -18.55 -20.19 -1.06
C HIS A 13 -18.37 -20.66 -2.51
N TYR A 14 -17.13 -20.72 -2.98
CA TYR A 14 -16.78 -21.08 -4.36
C TYR A 14 -15.74 -22.22 -4.37
N PRO A 15 -16.12 -23.42 -3.93
CA PRO A 15 -15.20 -24.56 -3.85
C PRO A 15 -14.76 -24.99 -5.26
N GLY A 16 -13.48 -25.33 -5.38
CA GLY A 16 -12.92 -25.88 -6.63
C GLY A 16 -12.59 -24.84 -7.71
N LEU A 17 -12.92 -23.56 -7.51
CA LEU A 17 -12.53 -22.51 -8.45
C LEU A 17 -11.10 -22.01 -8.17
N PRO A 18 -10.32 -21.67 -9.23
CA PRO A 18 -9.04 -21.00 -9.06
C PRO A 18 -9.19 -19.67 -8.33
N TYR A 19 -8.28 -19.39 -7.39
CA TYR A 19 -8.32 -18.19 -6.55
C TYR A 19 -7.14 -17.29 -6.83
N PHE A 20 -7.41 -16.15 -7.44
CA PHE A 20 -6.43 -15.12 -7.74
C PHE A 20 -6.61 -13.94 -6.78
N MET A 21 -5.50 -13.35 -6.38
CA MET A 21 -5.51 -12.14 -5.54
C MET A 21 -4.81 -11.00 -6.27
N LEU A 22 -5.44 -9.82 -6.27
CA LEU A 22 -4.87 -8.59 -6.79
C LEU A 22 -4.70 -7.58 -5.66
N GLY A 23 -3.54 -6.97 -5.57
CA GLY A 23 -3.30 -5.85 -4.67
C GLY A 23 -2.77 -4.63 -5.44
N HIS A 24 -3.43 -3.48 -5.25
CA HIS A 24 -3.01 -2.22 -5.85
C HIS A 24 -2.48 -1.26 -4.79
N SER A 25 -1.40 -0.55 -5.08
CA SER A 25 -0.79 0.46 -4.20
C SER A 25 -0.54 -0.10 -2.79
N MET A 26 -1.12 0.46 -1.73
CA MET A 26 -1.06 -0.08 -0.37
C MET A 26 -1.52 -1.54 -0.31
N GLY A 27 -2.56 -1.92 -1.07
CA GLY A 27 -3.03 -3.30 -1.18
C GLY A 27 -1.97 -4.24 -1.74
N SER A 28 -1.07 -3.75 -2.61
CA SER A 28 0.05 -4.54 -3.13
C SER A 28 1.05 -4.93 -2.05
N LEU A 29 1.26 -4.08 -1.05
CA LEU A 29 2.06 -4.40 0.14
C LEU A 29 1.37 -5.47 0.99
N ALA A 30 0.06 -5.35 1.17
CA ALA A 30 -0.73 -6.29 1.97
C ALA A 30 -0.72 -7.71 1.36
N VAL A 31 -0.94 -7.83 0.05
CA VAL A 31 -0.94 -9.15 -0.63
C VAL A 31 0.46 -9.78 -0.67
N ARG A 32 1.52 -8.98 -0.73
CA ARG A 32 2.90 -9.48 -0.60
C ARG A 32 3.20 -9.98 0.81
N CYS A 33 2.70 -9.30 1.83
CA CYS A 33 2.79 -9.79 3.21
C CYS A 33 1.94 -11.06 3.43
N TYR A 34 0.77 -11.15 2.80
CA TYR A 34 -0.06 -12.35 2.78
C TYR A 34 0.69 -13.54 2.19
N LEU A 35 1.34 -13.35 1.05
CA LEU A 35 2.10 -14.37 0.34
C LEU A 35 3.17 -15.03 1.21
N LYS A 36 3.77 -14.30 2.16
CA LYS A 36 4.81 -14.85 3.06
C LYS A 36 4.34 -16.04 3.89
N LYS A 37 3.02 -16.13 4.15
CA LYS A 37 2.45 -17.17 5.02
C LYS A 37 1.50 -18.10 4.30
N TYR A 38 0.80 -17.62 3.27
CA TYR A 38 -0.39 -18.25 2.70
C TYR A 38 -0.29 -18.46 1.19
N ASP A 39 0.92 -18.64 0.66
CA ASP A 39 1.19 -18.85 -0.77
C ASP A 39 0.47 -20.05 -1.38
N ARG A 40 0.16 -21.09 -0.60
CA ARG A 40 -0.62 -22.26 -1.04
C ARG A 40 -2.10 -21.99 -1.23
N GLU A 41 -2.60 -20.88 -0.71
CA GLU A 41 -4.00 -20.51 -0.83
C GLU A 41 -4.33 -19.89 -2.19
N LEU A 42 -3.30 -19.55 -2.99
CA LEU A 42 -3.43 -18.81 -4.23
C LEU A 42 -3.05 -19.67 -5.44
N ASP A 43 -3.78 -19.45 -6.53
CA ASP A 43 -3.46 -19.95 -7.87
C ASP A 43 -2.75 -18.91 -8.71
N GLY A 44 -2.76 -17.63 -8.30
CA GLY A 44 -1.99 -16.55 -8.87
C GLY A 44 -2.09 -15.26 -8.07
N LEU A 45 -1.09 -14.40 -8.23
CA LEU A 45 -1.01 -13.09 -7.56
C LEU A 45 -0.69 -11.98 -8.55
N ILE A 46 -1.41 -10.86 -8.46
CA ILE A 46 -1.14 -9.64 -9.23
C ILE A 46 -0.77 -8.53 -8.24
N VAL A 47 0.41 -7.96 -8.42
CA VAL A 47 0.98 -6.87 -7.63
C VAL A 47 1.02 -5.62 -8.52
N CYS A 48 0.10 -4.69 -8.31
CA CYS A 48 -0.08 -3.51 -9.15
C CYS A 48 0.34 -2.23 -8.41
N GLY A 49 1.13 -1.35 -9.08
CA GLY A 49 1.54 -0.06 -8.52
C GLY A 49 2.21 -0.19 -7.16
N CYS A 50 3.14 -1.14 -7.03
CA CYS A 50 3.72 -1.49 -5.73
C CYS A 50 4.71 -0.40 -5.26
N PRO A 51 4.47 0.25 -4.09
CA PRO A 51 5.43 1.19 -3.54
C PRO A 51 6.82 0.57 -3.35
N GLY A 52 7.85 1.29 -3.78
CA GLY A 52 9.24 0.89 -3.64
C GLY A 52 9.69 0.78 -2.18
N LYS A 53 10.89 0.25 -1.95
CA LYS A 53 11.47 0.17 -0.61
C LYS A 53 11.73 1.57 -0.07
N ASN A 54 11.03 1.94 0.99
CA ASN A 54 11.24 3.23 1.66
C ASN A 54 12.27 3.10 2.77
N THR A 55 13.49 3.59 2.54
CA THR A 55 14.59 3.58 3.51
C THR A 55 14.35 4.53 4.68
N MET A 56 13.47 5.54 4.50
CA MET A 56 13.10 6.50 5.54
C MET A 56 11.95 6.01 6.44
N ALA A 57 11.36 4.87 6.15
CA ALA A 57 10.24 4.33 6.93
C ALA A 57 10.55 4.19 8.45
N PRO A 58 11.76 3.80 8.89
CA PRO A 58 12.08 3.78 10.32
C PRO A 58 12.03 5.17 10.97
N LEU A 59 12.54 6.20 10.27
CA LEU A 59 12.49 7.59 10.75
C LEU A 59 11.06 8.10 10.81
N GLY A 60 10.26 7.83 9.77
CA GLY A 60 8.83 8.14 9.74
C GLY A 60 8.08 7.48 10.91
N THR A 61 8.39 6.21 11.21
CA THR A 61 7.80 5.50 12.36
C THR A 61 8.16 6.18 13.68
N ALA A 62 9.42 6.59 13.87
CA ALA A 62 9.85 7.28 15.08
C ALA A 62 9.12 8.63 15.25
N LEU A 63 8.97 9.41 14.18
CA LEU A 63 8.21 10.65 14.18
C LEU A 63 6.74 10.42 14.56
N ILE A 64 6.07 9.45 13.96
CA ILE A 64 4.67 9.15 14.26
C ILE A 64 4.51 8.76 15.74
N ARG A 65 5.40 7.90 16.25
CA ARG A 65 5.38 7.50 17.68
C ARG A 65 5.62 8.67 18.62
N MET A 66 6.52 9.57 18.25
CA MET A 66 6.74 10.81 19.02
C MET A 66 5.46 11.66 19.07
N LEU A 67 4.75 11.81 17.96
CA LEU A 67 3.47 12.54 17.94
C LEU A 67 2.40 11.84 18.79
N GLN A 68 2.40 10.53 18.86
CA GLN A 68 1.46 9.73 19.69
C GLN A 68 1.73 9.85 21.20
N THR A 69 2.90 10.37 21.63
CA THR A 69 3.13 10.63 23.08
C THR A 69 2.28 11.78 23.63
N THR A 70 1.86 12.69 22.75
CA THR A 70 1.10 13.90 23.12
C THR A 70 -0.28 13.98 22.47
N LYS A 71 -0.59 13.08 21.54
CA LYS A 71 -1.85 13.06 20.78
C LYS A 71 -2.46 11.67 20.79
N ASP A 72 -3.78 11.62 20.73
CA ASP A 72 -4.49 10.36 20.52
C ASP A 72 -4.01 9.67 19.23
N PRO A 73 -3.65 8.37 19.26
CA PRO A 73 -3.28 7.62 18.08
C PRO A 73 -4.34 7.61 16.97
N HIS A 74 -5.61 7.75 17.31
CA HIS A 74 -6.72 7.84 16.35
C HIS A 74 -6.97 9.26 15.84
N SER A 75 -6.21 10.25 16.30
CA SER A 75 -6.29 11.62 15.79
C SER A 75 -5.56 11.78 14.46
N LYS A 76 -6.01 12.76 13.66
CA LYS A 76 -5.31 13.18 12.44
C LYS A 76 -4.24 14.21 12.77
N SER A 77 -3.14 14.21 12.02
CA SER A 77 -2.05 15.17 12.20
C SER A 77 -1.70 15.85 10.88
N ARG A 78 -1.92 17.17 10.82
CA ARG A 78 -1.54 17.98 9.64
C ARG A 78 -0.06 17.87 9.30
N LEU A 79 0.82 17.73 10.30
CA LEU A 79 2.25 17.55 10.09
C LEU A 79 2.55 16.22 9.41
N ALA A 80 1.98 15.12 9.92
CA ALA A 80 2.15 13.81 9.30
C ALA A 80 1.61 13.82 7.88
N ASP A 81 0.38 14.34 7.69
CA ASP A 81 -0.26 14.41 6.39
C ASP A 81 0.56 15.19 5.36
N SER A 82 1.05 16.39 5.73
CA SER A 82 1.88 17.20 4.83
C SER A 82 3.20 16.53 4.42
N ILE A 83 3.81 15.75 5.30
CA ILE A 83 5.04 15.01 4.99
C ILE A 83 4.75 13.91 3.97
N PHE A 84 3.68 13.13 4.19
CA PHE A 84 3.30 12.05 3.29
C PHE A 84 2.78 12.57 1.94
N ALA A 85 1.92 13.60 1.93
CA ALA A 85 1.42 14.22 0.71
C ALA A 85 2.58 14.80 -0.12
N ASN A 86 3.46 15.59 0.48
CA ASN A 86 4.58 16.19 -0.23
C ASN A 86 5.55 15.17 -0.84
N MET A 87 5.65 13.98 -0.28
CA MET A 87 6.52 12.93 -0.82
C MET A 87 6.12 12.53 -2.23
N PHE A 88 4.83 12.46 -2.53
CA PHE A 88 4.30 12.05 -3.83
C PHE A 88 3.98 13.24 -4.74
N ASP A 89 3.45 14.34 -4.20
CA ASP A 89 3.06 15.51 -4.98
C ASP A 89 4.25 16.36 -5.47
N ARG A 90 5.41 16.26 -4.81
CA ARG A 90 6.57 17.10 -5.13
C ARG A 90 7.01 17.06 -6.60
N PRO A 91 7.07 15.91 -7.28
CA PRO A 91 7.44 15.83 -8.69
C PRO A 91 6.41 16.50 -9.63
N PHE A 92 5.16 16.61 -9.19
CA PHE A 92 4.02 17.08 -10.00
C PHE A 92 3.54 18.49 -9.65
N ARG A 93 4.32 19.25 -8.87
CA ARG A 93 3.94 20.62 -8.45
C ARG A 93 3.62 21.57 -9.61
N ALA A 94 4.24 21.36 -10.76
CA ALA A 94 3.99 22.17 -11.94
C ALA A 94 2.56 22.02 -12.50
N GLU A 95 1.88 20.93 -12.17
CA GLU A 95 0.51 20.68 -12.63
C GLU A 95 -0.55 21.48 -11.85
N ASN A 96 -0.17 22.12 -10.74
CA ASN A 96 -1.09 22.87 -9.86
C ASN A 96 -2.36 22.09 -9.49
N LEU A 97 -2.22 20.80 -9.27
CA LEU A 97 -3.30 19.88 -8.95
C LEU A 97 -2.85 18.97 -7.80
N ILE A 98 -3.61 18.97 -6.70
CA ILE A 98 -3.35 18.06 -5.58
C ILE A 98 -3.57 16.63 -6.04
N HIS A 99 -2.72 15.71 -5.60
CA HIS A 99 -2.74 14.29 -5.97
C HIS A 99 -2.52 14.03 -7.48
N ALA A 100 -1.85 14.95 -8.20
CA ALA A 100 -1.53 14.77 -9.62
C ALA A 100 -0.73 13.48 -9.90
N TRP A 101 -0.02 12.97 -8.91
CA TRP A 101 0.75 11.72 -9.00
C TRP A 101 -0.09 10.44 -9.16
N ILE A 102 -1.41 10.50 -8.92
CA ILE A 102 -2.30 9.32 -8.95
C ILE A 102 -2.58 8.85 -10.38
N CYS A 103 -2.78 9.79 -11.30
CA CYS A 103 -3.14 9.49 -12.68
C CYS A 103 -2.70 10.62 -13.62
N SER A 104 -2.27 10.26 -14.84
CA SER A 104 -1.97 11.23 -15.90
C SER A 104 -3.21 11.90 -16.49
N ASP A 105 -4.40 11.32 -16.31
CA ASP A 105 -5.66 11.97 -16.70
C ASP A 105 -6.15 12.91 -15.58
N ARG A 106 -6.09 14.21 -15.87
CA ARG A 106 -6.52 15.28 -14.97
C ARG A 106 -7.96 15.10 -14.46
N LYS A 107 -8.89 14.65 -15.32
CA LYS A 107 -10.30 14.47 -14.93
C LYS A 107 -10.44 13.36 -13.87
N VAL A 108 -9.64 12.30 -13.98
CA VAL A 108 -9.61 11.23 -12.99
C VAL A 108 -9.11 11.77 -11.64
N VAL A 109 -8.04 12.58 -11.64
CA VAL A 109 -7.51 13.19 -10.41
C VAL A 109 -8.51 14.15 -9.78
N GLU A 110 -9.19 14.98 -10.58
CA GLU A 110 -10.24 15.89 -10.11
C GLU A 110 -11.43 15.12 -9.50
N THR A 111 -11.81 14.00 -10.09
CA THR A 111 -12.86 13.11 -9.53
C THR A 111 -12.40 12.50 -8.22
N TYR A 112 -11.17 11.97 -8.16
CA TYR A 112 -10.56 11.44 -6.94
C TYR A 112 -10.56 12.48 -5.80
N ASN A 113 -10.20 13.72 -6.10
CA ASN A 113 -10.12 14.80 -5.12
C ASN A 113 -11.49 15.20 -4.54
N LYS A 114 -12.56 14.93 -5.25
CA LYS A 114 -13.94 15.19 -4.82
C LYS A 114 -14.58 14.02 -4.07
N ASP A 115 -14.02 12.82 -4.22
CA ASP A 115 -14.57 11.62 -3.60
C ASP A 115 -14.13 11.52 -2.12
N PRO A 116 -15.07 11.56 -1.16
CA PRO A 116 -14.76 11.48 0.27
C PRO A 116 -14.18 10.11 0.68
N LEU A 117 -14.37 9.06 -0.14
CA LEU A 117 -13.80 7.73 0.09
C LEU A 117 -12.37 7.60 -0.42
N CYS A 118 -11.90 8.54 -1.26
CA CYS A 118 -10.55 8.57 -1.81
C CYS A 118 -9.68 9.64 -1.14
N ASN A 119 -10.22 10.84 -0.99
CA ASN A 119 -9.50 12.00 -0.46
C ASN A 119 -9.66 12.13 1.06
N PHE A 120 -9.03 11.24 1.81
CA PHE A 120 -9.03 11.29 3.27
C PHE A 120 -7.61 11.19 3.85
N THR A 121 -7.40 11.84 4.99
CA THR A 121 -6.16 11.79 5.76
C THR A 121 -6.17 10.61 6.72
N PHE A 122 -5.09 9.86 6.79
CA PHE A 122 -4.91 8.82 7.80
C PHE A 122 -4.78 9.39 9.22
N THR A 123 -5.17 8.59 10.19
CA THR A 123 -4.85 8.82 11.60
C THR A 123 -3.38 8.49 11.88
N LEU A 124 -2.84 8.89 13.03
CA LEU A 124 -1.46 8.59 13.39
C LEU A 124 -1.18 7.08 13.40
N ASN A 125 -2.07 6.27 13.97
CA ASN A 125 -1.94 4.81 13.94
C ASN A 125 -2.08 4.24 12.52
N GLY A 126 -2.86 4.88 11.65
CA GLY A 126 -2.96 4.52 10.24
C GLY A 126 -1.62 4.69 9.51
N TYR A 127 -0.95 5.84 9.70
CA TYR A 127 0.40 6.06 9.17
C TYR A 127 1.44 5.09 9.75
N GLU A 128 1.40 4.82 11.06
CA GLU A 128 2.28 3.84 11.68
C GLU A 128 2.09 2.44 11.07
N SER A 129 0.84 2.03 10.87
CA SER A 129 0.49 0.75 10.27
C SER A 129 0.96 0.66 8.81
N LEU A 130 0.83 1.73 8.02
CA LEU A 130 1.34 1.80 6.66
C LEU A 130 2.87 1.66 6.62
N LEU A 131 3.60 2.40 7.46
CA LEU A 131 5.06 2.31 7.54
C LEU A 131 5.52 0.92 8.00
N TRP A 132 4.82 0.32 8.95
CA TRP A 132 5.05 -1.05 9.37
C TRP A 132 4.85 -2.03 8.21
N LEU A 133 3.75 -1.90 7.46
CA LEU A 133 3.43 -2.75 6.32
C LEU A 133 4.52 -2.63 5.23
N MET A 134 4.98 -1.42 4.92
CA MET A 134 6.09 -1.18 3.99
C MET A 134 7.36 -1.91 4.45
N ARG A 135 7.73 -1.79 5.71
CA ARG A 135 8.90 -2.47 6.28
C ARG A 135 8.76 -3.99 6.22
N GLN A 136 7.59 -4.52 6.60
CA GLN A 136 7.33 -5.96 6.55
C GLN A 136 7.42 -6.51 5.14
N THR A 137 6.87 -5.81 4.15
CA THR A 137 6.89 -6.23 2.75
C THR A 137 8.31 -6.47 2.24
N TYR A 138 9.25 -5.59 2.57
CA TYR A 138 10.65 -5.67 2.13
C TYR A 138 11.58 -6.43 3.09
N SER A 139 11.08 -6.86 4.24
CA SER A 139 11.82 -7.72 5.15
C SER A 139 12.01 -9.12 4.57
N ARG A 140 13.19 -9.69 4.73
CA ARG A 140 13.46 -11.10 4.40
C ARG A 140 12.85 -12.07 5.43
N MET A 141 12.44 -11.57 6.59
CA MET A 141 11.86 -12.39 7.65
C MET A 141 10.42 -12.82 7.31
N GLY A 142 10.06 -14.00 7.78
CA GLY A 142 8.69 -14.51 7.68
C GLY A 142 8.33 -15.18 6.36
N TRP A 143 9.24 -15.27 5.41
CA TRP A 143 9.03 -16.03 4.19
C TRP A 143 9.05 -17.54 4.47
N ARG A 144 7.93 -18.20 4.17
CA ARG A 144 7.74 -19.64 4.25
C ARG A 144 7.20 -20.14 2.92
N VAL A 145 7.99 -19.97 1.86
CA VAL A 145 7.58 -20.36 0.50
C VAL A 145 7.33 -21.86 0.47
N ARG A 146 6.12 -22.24 0.08
CA ARG A 146 5.66 -23.62 -0.07
C ARG A 146 5.13 -23.91 -1.47
N ASN A 147 4.69 -22.86 -2.19
CA ASN A 147 4.26 -22.94 -3.58
C ASN A 147 5.27 -22.26 -4.49
N HIS A 148 6.33 -22.99 -4.87
CA HIS A 148 7.41 -22.49 -5.75
C HIS A 148 6.94 -22.25 -7.21
N LYS A 149 5.73 -22.70 -7.57
CA LYS A 149 5.17 -22.56 -8.92
C LYS A 149 4.09 -21.49 -8.99
N LEU A 150 3.83 -20.76 -7.91
CA LEU A 150 2.83 -19.70 -7.91
C LEU A 150 3.18 -18.62 -8.93
N PRO A 151 2.34 -18.39 -9.96
CA PRO A 151 2.55 -17.27 -10.87
C PRO A 151 2.31 -15.94 -10.15
N VAL A 152 3.28 -15.02 -10.28
CA VAL A 152 3.20 -13.68 -9.72
C VAL A 152 3.48 -12.68 -10.82
N LEU A 153 2.50 -11.81 -11.09
CA LEU A 153 2.63 -10.70 -12.04
C LEU A 153 2.87 -9.40 -11.26
N PHE A 154 3.95 -8.69 -11.59
CA PHE A 154 4.16 -7.32 -11.18
C PHE A 154 3.85 -6.38 -12.33
N VAL A 155 3.02 -5.37 -12.10
CA VAL A 155 2.66 -4.37 -13.09
C VAL A 155 2.62 -2.99 -12.46
N SER A 156 3.23 -1.99 -13.13
CA SER A 156 3.20 -0.59 -12.69
C SER A 156 3.31 0.33 -13.90
N GLY A 157 2.83 1.55 -13.77
CA GLY A 157 3.06 2.60 -14.76
C GLY A 157 4.54 2.96 -14.84
N ALA A 158 5.05 3.23 -16.05
CA ALA A 158 6.45 3.62 -16.24
C ALA A 158 6.82 4.93 -15.51
N SER A 159 5.84 5.81 -15.31
CA SER A 159 6.00 7.10 -14.62
C SER A 159 5.42 7.09 -13.19
N ASP A 160 5.17 5.91 -12.62
CA ASP A 160 4.60 5.80 -11.26
C ASP A 160 5.63 6.23 -10.20
N PRO A 161 5.42 7.35 -9.50
CA PRO A 161 6.36 7.85 -8.51
C PRO A 161 6.49 6.96 -7.27
N CYS A 162 5.54 6.06 -7.05
CA CYS A 162 5.57 5.12 -5.94
C CYS A 162 6.69 4.09 -6.07
N LEU A 163 7.24 3.87 -7.27
CA LEU A 163 8.32 2.91 -7.50
C LEU A 163 9.66 3.31 -6.88
N GLY A 164 9.81 4.57 -6.44
CA GLY A 164 11.00 5.03 -5.71
C GLY A 164 12.21 5.29 -6.59
N GLY A 165 12.06 5.90 -7.75
CA GLY A 165 13.16 6.55 -8.50
C GLY A 165 14.17 5.60 -9.15
N SER A 166 13.84 4.34 -9.33
CA SER A 166 14.59 3.37 -10.12
C SER A 166 13.63 2.67 -11.09
N ALA A 167 13.18 3.41 -12.08
CA ALA A 167 12.68 2.82 -13.31
C ALA A 167 13.83 2.64 -14.26
#